data_687721be264562585a3dbfaad46758d8
#
_entry.id   687721be264562585a3dbfaad46758d8
#
_cell.length_a   1.000
_cell.length_b   1.000
_cell.length_c   1.000
_cell.angle_alpha   90.00
_cell.angle_beta   90.00
_cell.angle_gamma   90.00
#
_symmetry.space_group_name_H-M   'P 1'
#
loop_
_entity.id
_entity.type
_entity.pdbx_description
1 polymer ?
#
loop_
_entity_poly.entity_id
_entity_poly.type
_entity_poly.pdbx_seq_one_letter_code
_entity_poly.pdbx_strand_id
1 'polypeptide(L)' 'MHELGVTFHIMDHLEKVAVENKVTHIRKVTLELGEVSTVIESYLQNCWTWAAQKRPLFNESELVVETLPAVTYLSLIHI' A
#
# COMPACT_ATOMS: atom_id res chain seq x y z
N MET A 1 -2.18 -11.47 -9.84
CA MET A 1 -2.85 -10.80 -8.71
C MET A 1 -3.32 -9.43 -9.16
N HIS A 2 -4.51 -9.04 -8.77
CA HIS A 2 -5.05 -7.75 -9.14
C HIS A 2 -4.48 -6.64 -8.28
N GLU A 3 -3.74 -5.72 -8.87
CA GLU A 3 -3.14 -4.60 -8.15
C GLU A 3 -4.18 -3.72 -7.46
N LEU A 4 -5.35 -3.56 -8.06
CA LEU A 4 -6.42 -2.80 -7.42
C LEU A 4 -6.91 -3.49 -6.14
N GLY A 5 -7.05 -4.81 -6.18
CA GLY A 5 -7.41 -5.59 -4.98
C GLY A 5 -6.36 -5.49 -3.90
N VAL A 6 -5.08 -5.53 -4.28
CA VAL A 6 -3.97 -5.34 -3.34
C VAL A 6 -4.03 -3.96 -2.72
N THR A 7 -4.27 -2.94 -3.53
CA THR A 7 -4.38 -1.55 -3.06
C THR A 7 -5.46 -1.42 -1.99
N PHE A 8 -6.65 -1.92 -2.27
CA PHE A 8 -7.75 -1.82 -1.31
C PHE A 8 -7.50 -2.66 -0.07
N HIS A 9 -6.87 -3.81 -0.22
CA HIS A 9 -6.52 -4.63 0.92
C HIS A 9 -5.57 -3.89 1.87
N ILE A 10 -4.54 -3.25 1.31
CA ILE A 10 -3.59 -2.45 2.08
C ILE A 10 -4.29 -1.29 2.76
N MET A 11 -5.12 -0.56 2.02
CA MET A 11 -5.83 0.59 2.56
C MET A 11 -6.81 0.20 3.66
N ASP A 12 -7.55 -0.91 3.48
CA ASP A 12 -8.48 -1.40 4.51
C ASP A 12 -7.73 -1.74 5.80
N HIS A 13 -6.59 -2.40 5.67
CA HIS A 13 -5.77 -2.75 6.82
C HIS A 13 -5.26 -1.50 7.54
N LEU A 14 -4.75 -0.54 6.78
CA LEU A 14 -4.20 0.69 7.35
C LEU A 14 -5.28 1.57 7.96
N GLU A 15 -6.48 1.59 7.39
CA GLU A 15 -7.58 2.33 7.98
C GLU A 15 -7.95 1.75 9.35
N LYS A 16 -7.91 0.44 9.48
CA LYS A 16 -8.16 -0.22 10.75
C LYS A 16 -7.12 0.15 11.80
N VAL A 17 -5.85 0.10 11.40
CA VAL A 17 -4.74 0.50 12.27
C VAL A 17 -4.83 1.97 12.65
N ALA A 18 -5.19 2.82 11.69
CA ALA A 18 -5.33 4.25 11.93
C ALA A 18 -6.40 4.56 12.96
N VAL A 19 -7.54 3.87 12.88
CA VAL A 19 -8.62 4.05 13.86
C VAL A 19 -8.14 3.65 15.25
N GLU A 20 -7.44 2.52 15.36
CA GLU A 20 -6.93 2.03 16.63
C GLU A 20 -5.91 2.99 17.25
N ASN A 21 -5.16 3.71 16.42
CA ASN A 21 -4.10 4.60 16.86
C ASN A 21 -4.47 6.09 16.75
N LYS A 22 -5.72 6.39 16.44
CA LYS A 22 -6.25 7.75 16.31
C LYS A 22 -5.49 8.59 15.29
N VAL A 23 -5.06 7.95 14.20
CA VAL A 23 -4.41 8.63 13.08
C VAL A 23 -5.49 9.12 12.13
N THR A 24 -5.41 10.40 11.74
CA THR A 24 -6.42 11.01 10.87
C THR A 24 -5.95 11.17 9.43
N HIS A 25 -4.65 11.03 9.17
CA HIS A 25 -4.09 11.18 7.83
C HIS A 25 -2.79 10.39 7.69
N ILE A 26 -2.64 9.71 6.58
CA ILE A 26 -1.41 8.97 6.23
C ILE A 26 -0.82 9.65 5.00
N ARG A 27 0.43 10.09 5.12
CA ARG A 27 1.13 10.79 4.03
C ARG A 27 1.94 9.87 3.15
N LYS A 28 2.46 8.81 3.72
CA LYS A 28 3.38 7.92 3.01
C LYS A 28 3.21 6.50 3.51
N VAL A 29 3.17 5.58 2.57
CA VAL A 29 3.14 4.14 2.86
C VAL A 29 4.31 3.51 2.13
N THR A 30 5.14 2.78 2.85
CA THR A 30 6.23 2.03 2.24
C THR A 30 5.85 0.56 2.25
N LEU A 31 5.78 -0.02 1.06
CA LEU A 31 5.45 -1.43 0.87
C LEU A 31 6.69 -2.18 0.44
N GLU A 32 7.07 -3.20 1.20
CA GLU A 32 8.19 -4.05 0.84
C GLU A 32 7.65 -5.32 0.19
N LEU A 33 8.05 -5.57 -1.05
CA LEU A 33 7.62 -6.73 -1.82
C LEU A 33 8.79 -7.68 -2.02
N GLY A 34 8.53 -8.98 -1.90
CA GLY A 34 9.50 -9.98 -2.27
C GLY A 34 9.75 -9.97 -3.77
N GLU A 35 10.97 -10.29 -4.16
CA GLU A 35 11.40 -10.32 -5.57
C GLU A 35 10.55 -11.24 -6.42
N VAL A 36 9.96 -12.25 -5.81
CA VAL A 36 9.12 -13.22 -6.52
C VAL A 36 7.64 -12.82 -6.58
N SER A 37 7.31 -11.63 -6.11
CA SER A 37 5.93 -11.16 -6.14
C SER A 37 5.46 -10.96 -7.57
N THR A 38 4.20 -11.30 -7.83
CA THR A 38 3.58 -11.10 -9.13
C THR A 38 2.95 -9.71 -9.29
N VAL A 39 3.05 -8.88 -8.26
CA VAL A 39 2.51 -7.52 -8.29
C VAL A 39 3.40 -6.64 -9.16
N ILE A 40 2.78 -5.92 -10.07
CA ILE A 40 3.48 -5.01 -10.98
C ILE A 40 3.45 -3.60 -10.39
N GLU A 41 4.61 -3.07 -10.06
CA GLU A 41 4.72 -1.80 -9.35
C GLU A 41 4.04 -0.65 -10.06
N SER A 42 4.21 -0.53 -11.37
CA SER A 42 3.61 0.59 -12.12
C SER A 42 2.08 0.57 -12.04
N TYR A 43 1.49 -0.60 -12.11
CA TYR A 43 0.05 -0.74 -11.98
C TYR A 43 -0.41 -0.46 -10.56
N LEU A 44 0.38 -0.91 -9.59
CA LEU A 44 0.07 -0.66 -8.17
C LEU A 44 0.09 0.84 -7.88
N GLN A 45 1.08 1.57 -8.41
CA GLN A 45 1.15 3.02 -8.26
C GLN A 45 -0.06 3.72 -8.85
N ASN A 46 -0.50 3.30 -10.04
CA ASN A 46 -1.68 3.87 -10.66
C ASN A 46 -2.94 3.59 -9.85
N CYS A 47 -3.07 2.37 -9.36
CA CYS A 47 -4.21 2.00 -8.52
C CYS A 47 -4.21 2.79 -7.22
N TRP A 48 -3.03 2.99 -6.62
CA TRP A 48 -2.90 3.75 -5.40
C TRP A 48 -3.35 5.21 -5.60
N THR A 49 -2.86 5.84 -6.66
CA THR A 49 -3.22 7.22 -6.98
C THR A 49 -4.73 7.38 -7.14
N TRP A 50 -5.34 6.44 -7.86
CA TRP A 50 -6.79 6.47 -8.07
C TRP A 50 -7.55 6.24 -6.77
N ALA A 51 -7.17 5.22 -6.00
CA ALA A 51 -7.87 4.85 -4.78
C ALA A 51 -7.69 5.89 -3.67
N ALA A 52 -6.53 6.51 -3.61
CA ALA A 52 -6.24 7.54 -2.60
C ALA A 52 -7.17 8.74 -2.72
N GLN A 53 -7.61 9.05 -3.94
CA GLN A 53 -8.56 10.14 -4.16
C GLN A 53 -9.93 9.85 -3.57
N LYS A 54 -10.23 8.58 -3.33
CA LYS A 54 -11.53 8.13 -2.85
C LYS A 54 -11.58 7.99 -1.33
N ARG A 55 -10.44 8.07 -0.66
CA ARG A 55 -10.35 7.83 0.78
C ARG A 55 -9.62 8.99 1.45
N PRO A 56 -10.33 9.75 2.31
CA PRO A 56 -9.74 10.94 2.93
C PRO A 56 -8.46 10.66 3.73
N LEU A 57 -8.38 9.50 4.36
CA LEU A 57 -7.19 9.12 5.15
C LEU A 57 -5.92 9.13 4.30
N PHE A 58 -6.04 8.79 3.01
CA PHE A 58 -4.91 8.65 2.10
C PHE A 58 -4.80 9.80 1.10
N ASN A 59 -5.57 10.86 1.28
CA ASN A 59 -5.54 11.98 0.34
C ASN A 59 -4.11 12.50 0.17
N GLU A 60 -3.64 12.53 -1.07
CA GLU A 60 -2.29 12.96 -1.43
C GLU A 60 -1.19 12.08 -0.81
N SER A 61 -1.51 10.86 -0.42
CA SER A 61 -0.50 9.95 0.12
C SER A 61 0.40 9.41 -0.99
N GLU A 62 1.64 9.13 -0.62
CA GLU A 62 2.64 8.54 -1.51
C GLU A 62 2.82 7.08 -1.20
N LEU A 63 2.84 6.24 -2.23
CA LEU A 63 3.19 4.84 -2.08
C LEU A 63 4.63 4.64 -2.56
N VAL A 64 5.48 4.15 -1.67
CA VAL A 64 6.85 3.77 -1.99
C VAL A 64 6.93 2.26 -1.98
N VAL A 65 7.39 1.69 -3.09
CA VAL A 65 7.53 0.23 -3.20
C VAL A 65 9.01 -0.11 -3.20
N GLU A 66 9.41 -0.96 -2.27
CA GLU A 66 10.77 -1.46 -2.19
C GLU A 66 10.76 -2.96 -2.47
N THR A 67 11.65 -3.40 -3.34
CA THR A 67 11.77 -4.81 -3.68
C THR A 67 12.86 -5.44 -2.82
N LEU A 68 12.51 -6.52 -2.12
CA LEU A 68 13.45 -7.25 -1.29
C LEU A 68 14.00 -8.44 -2.07
N PRO A 69 15.33 -8.63 -2.05
CA PRO A 69 15.93 -9.73 -2.81
C PRO A 69 15.63 -11.09 -2.19
N ALA A 70 15.21 -12.01 -3.04
CA ALA A 70 15.16 -13.45 -2.78
C ALA A 70 14.53 -13.90 -1.46
N VAL A 71 13.70 -13.09 -0.86
CA VAL A 71 13.00 -13.48 0.33
C VAL A 71 11.58 -13.78 -0.06
N THR A 72 11.16 -14.95 0.27
CA THR A 72 9.82 -15.42 0.03
C THR A 72 8.75 -14.36 0.26
N TYR A 73 7.92 -14.17 -0.66
CA TYR A 73 6.57 -13.55 -0.67
C TYR A 73 6.10 -12.78 0.56
N LEU A 74 6.95 -12.34 1.43
CA LEU A 74 6.54 -11.55 2.59
C LEU A 74 6.40 -10.10 2.19
N SER A 75 5.21 -9.56 2.42
CA SER A 75 4.98 -8.12 2.24
C SER A 75 4.94 -7.48 3.61
N LEU A 76 5.76 -6.47 3.81
CA LEU A 76 5.73 -5.66 5.02
C LEU A 76 5.23 -4.27 4.67
N ILE A 77 4.37 -3.72 5.51
CA ILE A 77 3.80 -2.39 5.30
C ILE A 77 4.30 -1.49 6.42
N HIS A 78 4.93 -0.39 6.04
CA HIS A 78 5.40 0.62 6.97
C HIS A 78 4.64 1.93 6.74
N ILE A 79 4.28 2.56 7.80
CA ILE A 79 3.52 3.82 7.76
C ILE A 79 4.42 5.00 8.09
#